data_59e58084b5fda5124e09e49e43f8b760
#
_entry.id   59e58084b5fda5124e09e49e43f8b760
#
_cell.length_a   1.000
_cell.length_b   1.000
_cell.length_c   1.000
_cell.angle_alpha   90.00
_cell.angle_beta   90.00
_cell.angle_gamma   90.00
#
_symmetry.space_group_name_H-M   'P 1'
#
loop_
_entity.id
_entity.type
_entity.pdbx_description
1 polymer ?
#
loop_
_entity_poly.entity_id
_entity_poly.type
_entity_poly.pdbx_seq_one_letter_code
_entity_poly.pdbx_strand_id
1 'polypeptide(L)'
;WTSCKIGFRSIEIKNREMLINGMPVLIQGVNRHEHDPVSGKTVSRESMLEDIVLMKKYNFNAVRCAHYPNDPHWYELCDEYGIYVVDEANIETHHYYGRLCREPEWTNAFLDRTRRMVETNKNHPSIIMWSLGNESGYGPNHAACAGWIRERDSSRLLHYEGALRPEFQGDWKPDAGFNSFATDVVAPMYPTINDIVEWVKTSKDKRPLIMCEYSHAMGNSNGSLSDYWDAILNNHGLQGGFIWDWVDQGLDPEGNEKWKYGGDFGDKPNDANFCINGLVWPNRKPHPAMYEFKKLVQPVHADAIDLEMGKLELFNRRYFTALEDIFLEWRLEIDGSTVQKGTIKTLKANPRNKMQIRLNLKKPEVLIGQEVYLYLCY
;
A
#
# COMPACT_ATOMS: atom_id res chain seq x y z
N TRP A 1 26.42 26.01 1.54
CA TRP A 1 25.61 25.45 2.63
C TRP A 1 24.73 24.36 2.01
N THR A 2 24.66 23.21 2.68
CA THR A 2 23.70 22.16 2.38
C THR A 2 22.77 22.01 3.59
N SER A 3 21.50 21.74 3.34
CA SER A 3 20.50 21.50 4.38
C SER A 3 19.62 20.32 4.00
N CYS A 4 19.11 19.61 5.00
CA CYS A 4 18.07 18.59 4.80
C CYS A 4 17.00 18.74 5.90
N LYS A 5 15.77 18.35 5.56
CA LYS A 5 14.71 18.17 6.56
C LYS A 5 14.95 16.82 7.26
N ILE A 6 14.70 16.77 8.56
CA ILE A 6 14.71 15.53 9.34
C ILE A 6 13.41 15.40 10.10
N GLY A 7 13.01 14.18 10.43
CA GLY A 7 11.84 13.90 11.24
C GLY A 7 12.13 12.80 12.25
N PHE A 8 11.32 12.77 13.31
CA PHE A 8 11.46 11.80 14.39
C PHE A 8 10.24 10.86 14.38
N ARG A 9 10.51 9.57 14.48
CA ARG A 9 9.50 8.52 14.66
C ARG A 9 10.13 7.33 15.37
N SER A 10 9.33 6.49 15.98
CA SER A 10 9.72 5.14 16.41
C SER A 10 9.04 4.10 15.54
N ILE A 11 9.75 3.00 15.28
CA ILE A 11 9.20 1.82 14.60
C ILE A 11 9.63 0.62 15.40
N GLU A 12 8.68 -0.21 15.79
CA GLU A 12 8.95 -1.42 16.56
C GLU A 12 7.96 -2.53 16.17
N ILE A 13 8.35 -3.79 16.42
CA ILE A 13 7.43 -4.93 16.33
C ILE A 13 7.11 -5.40 17.75
N LYS A 14 5.83 -5.45 18.05
CA LYS A 14 5.33 -5.92 19.32
C LYS A 14 4.03 -6.69 19.14
N ASN A 15 3.92 -7.84 19.77
CA ASN A 15 2.72 -8.68 19.73
C ASN A 15 2.24 -9.00 18.31
N ARG A 16 3.14 -9.32 17.38
CA ARG A 16 2.85 -9.57 15.96
C ARG A 16 2.30 -8.35 15.20
N GLU A 17 2.59 -7.17 15.66
CA GLU A 17 2.22 -5.92 14.98
C GLU A 17 3.42 -5.02 14.83
N MET A 18 3.54 -4.37 13.70
CA MET A 18 4.42 -3.22 13.48
C MET A 18 3.72 -1.99 14.04
N LEU A 19 4.41 -1.31 14.95
CA LEU A 19 3.94 -0.07 15.55
C LEU A 19 4.76 1.10 15.00
N ILE A 20 4.09 2.18 14.65
CA ILE A 20 4.69 3.47 14.33
C ILE A 20 4.26 4.44 15.42
N ASN A 21 5.22 5.05 16.11
CA ASN A 21 4.96 5.93 17.28
C ASN A 21 4.02 5.28 18.31
N GLY A 22 4.21 3.99 18.55
CA GLY A 22 3.43 3.20 19.50
C GLY A 22 2.03 2.76 19.04
N MET A 23 1.64 3.06 17.79
CA MET A 23 0.32 2.68 17.23
C MET A 23 0.45 1.59 16.18
N PRO A 24 -0.37 0.52 16.23
CA PRO A 24 -0.37 -0.54 15.22
C PRO A 24 -1.05 -0.04 13.94
N VAL A 25 -0.26 0.36 12.95
CA VAL A 25 -0.76 0.96 11.70
C VAL A 25 -1.01 -0.11 10.65
N LEU A 26 -2.19 -0.11 10.03
CA LEU A 26 -2.46 -0.92 8.84
C LEU A 26 -1.82 -0.27 7.61
N ILE A 27 -1.18 -1.08 6.79
CA ILE A 27 -0.58 -0.65 5.51
C ILE A 27 -1.66 -0.69 4.43
N GLN A 28 -2.08 0.48 4.00
CA GLN A 28 -2.98 0.74 2.88
C GLN A 28 -2.10 1.14 1.69
N GLY A 29 -1.34 0.17 1.19
CA GLY A 29 -0.19 0.42 0.32
C GLY A 29 -0.43 0.09 -1.15
N VAL A 30 0.46 0.63 -1.97
CA VAL A 30 0.57 0.31 -3.40
C VAL A 30 2.04 0.23 -3.81
N ASN A 31 2.36 -0.67 -4.72
CA ASN A 31 3.66 -0.70 -5.40
C ASN A 31 3.71 0.40 -6.45
N ARG A 32 4.84 1.08 -6.61
CA ARG A 32 4.98 2.14 -7.60
C ARG A 32 6.27 2.01 -8.40
N HIS A 33 6.10 1.85 -9.71
CA HIS A 33 7.14 2.15 -10.68
C HIS A 33 7.14 3.63 -11.03
N GLU A 34 8.33 4.20 -11.27
CA GLU A 34 8.43 5.50 -11.91
C GLU A 34 8.04 5.35 -13.38
N HIS A 35 6.98 6.05 -13.78
CA HIS A 35 6.49 6.01 -15.14
C HIS A 35 5.79 7.30 -15.55
N ASP A 36 6.13 7.75 -16.76
CA ASP A 36 5.49 8.82 -17.47
C ASP A 36 5.19 8.34 -18.91
N PRO A 37 3.98 8.57 -19.43
CA PRO A 37 3.61 8.03 -20.75
C PRO A 37 4.42 8.57 -21.92
N VAL A 38 5.09 9.71 -21.76
CA VAL A 38 5.91 10.35 -22.81
C VAL A 38 7.40 10.10 -22.61
N SER A 39 7.89 10.33 -21.40
CA SER A 39 9.32 10.25 -21.06
C SER A 39 9.74 8.91 -20.44
N GLY A 40 8.84 7.95 -20.27
CA GLY A 40 9.13 6.60 -19.78
C GLY A 40 9.51 6.59 -18.32
N LYS A 41 10.75 6.19 -18.01
CA LYS A 41 11.25 6.11 -16.63
C LYS A 41 11.73 7.44 -16.04
N THR A 42 11.70 8.51 -16.81
CA THR A 42 12.02 9.86 -16.32
C THR A 42 10.73 10.56 -15.92
N VAL A 43 10.56 10.80 -14.63
CA VAL A 43 9.35 11.43 -14.09
C VAL A 43 9.62 12.86 -13.65
N SER A 44 8.66 13.76 -13.87
CA SER A 44 8.76 15.14 -13.40
C SER A 44 8.30 15.27 -11.96
N ARG A 45 8.65 16.40 -11.33
CA ARG A 45 8.16 16.74 -9.99
C ARG A 45 6.64 16.84 -9.94
N GLU A 46 6.06 17.42 -10.99
CA GLU A 46 4.62 17.61 -11.14
C GLU A 46 3.90 16.24 -11.23
N SER A 47 4.44 15.30 -12.01
CA SER A 47 3.91 13.94 -12.11
C SER A 47 3.98 13.20 -10.78
N MET A 48 5.09 13.31 -10.04
CA MET A 48 5.23 12.74 -8.70
C MET A 48 4.24 13.35 -7.71
N LEU A 49 4.02 14.67 -7.76
CA LEU A 49 3.04 15.36 -6.92
C LEU A 49 1.61 14.90 -7.24
N GLU A 50 1.28 14.72 -8.52
CA GLU A 50 -0.01 14.19 -8.94
C GLU A 50 -0.25 12.78 -8.36
N ASP A 51 0.75 11.90 -8.44
CA ASP A 51 0.68 10.56 -7.84
C ASP A 51 0.39 10.64 -6.33
N ILE A 52 1.13 11.46 -5.58
CA ILE A 52 0.95 11.63 -4.12
C ILE A 52 -0.44 12.16 -3.77
N VAL A 53 -0.89 13.21 -4.46
CA VAL A 53 -2.21 13.81 -4.22
C VAL A 53 -3.32 12.80 -4.51
N LEU A 54 -3.17 12.04 -5.59
CA LEU A 54 -4.12 11.01 -5.95
C LEU A 54 -4.12 9.85 -4.93
N MET A 55 -2.96 9.38 -4.49
CA MET A 55 -2.84 8.39 -3.40
C MET A 55 -3.57 8.85 -2.14
N LYS A 56 -3.35 10.09 -1.71
CA LYS A 56 -4.04 10.66 -0.53
C LYS A 56 -5.55 10.74 -0.74
N LYS A 57 -6.02 11.14 -1.92
CA LYS A 57 -7.45 11.21 -2.28
C LYS A 57 -8.14 9.85 -2.21
N TYR A 58 -7.41 8.77 -2.48
CA TYR A 58 -7.90 7.39 -2.45
C TYR A 58 -7.51 6.63 -1.18
N ASN A 59 -7.08 7.34 -0.13
CA ASN A 59 -6.78 6.82 1.20
C ASN A 59 -5.57 5.87 1.27
N PHE A 60 -4.66 5.88 0.31
CA PHE A 60 -3.37 5.20 0.47
C PHE A 60 -2.55 5.92 1.54
N ASN A 61 -1.85 5.14 2.35
CA ASN A 61 -0.93 5.64 3.37
C ASN A 61 0.51 5.16 3.20
N ALA A 62 0.76 4.25 2.26
CA ALA A 62 2.07 3.66 2.06
C ALA A 62 2.37 3.38 0.59
N VAL A 63 3.65 3.40 0.23
CA VAL A 63 4.17 3.02 -1.07
C VAL A 63 5.39 2.13 -0.93
N ARG A 64 5.50 1.09 -1.78
CA ARG A 64 6.76 0.37 -1.99
C ARG A 64 7.36 0.85 -3.30
N CYS A 65 8.62 1.30 -3.23
CA CYS A 65 9.39 1.76 -4.40
C CYS A 65 9.84 0.55 -5.22
N ALA A 66 8.97 0.03 -6.04
CA ALA A 66 9.21 -1.16 -6.87
C ALA A 66 9.97 -0.80 -8.15
N HIS A 67 11.10 -1.42 -8.48
CA HIS A 67 11.94 -2.27 -7.63
C HIS A 67 13.33 -1.64 -7.59
N TYR A 68 13.42 -0.39 -7.19
CA TYR A 68 14.61 0.46 -7.16
C TYR A 68 14.36 1.74 -6.35
N PRO A 69 15.39 2.39 -5.80
CA PRO A 69 15.24 3.71 -5.21
C PRO A 69 14.70 4.70 -6.24
N ASN A 70 13.67 5.45 -5.85
CA ASN A 70 13.03 6.44 -6.71
C ASN A 70 13.80 7.77 -6.76
N ASP A 71 13.35 8.72 -7.56
CA ASP A 71 13.87 10.09 -7.60
C ASP A 71 13.88 10.70 -6.19
N PRO A 72 14.93 11.44 -5.78
CA PRO A 72 15.01 12.06 -4.44
C PRO A 72 13.81 12.92 -4.07
N HIS A 73 13.18 13.57 -5.03
CA HIS A 73 11.98 14.38 -4.84
C HIS A 73 10.77 13.57 -4.36
N TRP A 74 10.69 12.29 -4.76
CA TRP A 74 9.64 11.38 -4.31
C TRP A 74 9.63 11.25 -2.78
N TYR A 75 10.78 11.08 -2.18
CA TYR A 75 10.91 10.95 -0.72
C TYR A 75 10.57 12.26 0.01
N GLU A 76 10.98 13.42 -0.56
CA GLU A 76 10.57 14.72 -0.02
C GLU A 76 9.05 14.89 0.00
N LEU A 77 8.36 14.47 -1.08
CA LEU A 77 6.90 14.49 -1.15
C LEU A 77 6.28 13.49 -0.18
N CYS A 78 6.83 12.28 -0.04
CA CYS A 78 6.35 11.31 0.94
C CYS A 78 6.49 11.84 2.38
N ASP A 79 7.58 12.52 2.71
CA ASP A 79 7.79 13.18 4.00
C ASP A 79 6.76 14.28 4.25
N GLU A 80 6.48 15.10 3.25
CA GLU A 80 5.58 16.24 3.35
C GLU A 80 4.11 15.82 3.46
N TYR A 81 3.69 14.85 2.65
CA TYR A 81 2.29 14.39 2.56
C TYR A 81 1.97 13.24 3.51
N GLY A 82 2.97 12.69 4.22
CA GLY A 82 2.77 11.62 5.20
C GLY A 82 2.40 10.29 4.53
N ILE A 83 3.19 9.85 3.55
CA ILE A 83 3.13 8.52 2.95
C ILE A 83 4.28 7.69 3.50
N TYR A 84 4.01 6.54 4.11
CA TYR A 84 5.04 5.59 4.53
C TYR A 84 5.71 4.96 3.32
N VAL A 85 7.03 4.75 3.40
CA VAL A 85 7.82 4.22 2.30
C VAL A 85 8.52 2.92 2.70
N VAL A 86 8.40 1.91 1.84
CA VAL A 86 9.33 0.79 1.75
C VAL A 86 10.30 1.12 0.62
N ASP A 87 11.52 1.51 0.97
CA ASP A 87 12.56 1.85 -0.01
C ASP A 87 13.31 0.60 -0.40
N GLU A 88 13.45 0.34 -1.71
CA GLU A 88 13.91 -0.95 -2.20
C GLU A 88 15.22 -0.84 -2.98
N ALA A 89 16.17 -1.70 -2.63
CA ALA A 89 17.43 -1.82 -3.35
C ALA A 89 17.18 -2.32 -4.78
N ASN A 90 17.85 -1.73 -5.75
CA ASN A 90 17.79 -2.17 -7.15
C ASN A 90 18.47 -3.53 -7.32
N ILE A 91 17.85 -4.56 -6.76
CA ILE A 91 18.26 -5.96 -6.85
C ILE A 91 17.03 -6.74 -7.29
N GLU A 92 16.98 -7.05 -8.58
CA GLU A 92 16.00 -7.96 -9.16
C GLU A 92 16.72 -8.87 -10.15
N THR A 93 16.70 -10.17 -9.87
CA THR A 93 17.38 -11.17 -10.69
C THR A 93 16.41 -12.27 -11.14
N HIS A 94 15.16 -11.89 -11.41
CA HIS A 94 14.04 -12.78 -11.70
C HIS A 94 14.40 -13.88 -12.71
N HIS A 95 15.08 -13.54 -13.83
CA HIS A 95 15.50 -14.52 -14.82
C HIS A 95 16.48 -15.57 -14.27
N TYR A 96 17.34 -15.20 -13.33
CA TYR A 96 18.34 -16.09 -12.70
C TYR A 96 17.92 -16.60 -11.33
N TYR A 97 16.75 -16.13 -10.83
CA TYR A 97 16.24 -16.44 -9.49
C TYR A 97 17.30 -16.34 -8.40
N GLY A 98 17.44 -17.37 -7.58
CA GLY A 98 18.43 -17.45 -6.50
C GLY A 98 19.87 -17.73 -6.91
N ARG A 99 20.23 -17.66 -8.20
CA ARG A 99 21.60 -17.93 -8.63
C ARG A 99 22.56 -16.83 -8.20
N LEU A 100 22.33 -15.59 -8.65
CA LEU A 100 23.26 -14.49 -8.44
C LEU A 100 23.44 -14.12 -6.96
N CYS A 101 22.43 -14.31 -6.14
CA CYS A 101 22.51 -14.05 -4.70
C CYS A 101 23.43 -15.06 -3.95
N ARG A 102 23.84 -16.14 -4.60
CA ARG A 102 24.74 -17.19 -4.07
C ARG A 102 26.14 -17.17 -4.66
N GLU A 103 26.37 -16.42 -5.74
CA GLU A 103 27.67 -16.30 -6.40
C GLU A 103 28.49 -15.18 -5.74
N PRO A 104 29.71 -15.50 -5.23
CA PRO A 104 30.57 -14.51 -4.54
C PRO A 104 30.94 -13.30 -5.40
N GLU A 105 31.04 -13.46 -6.70
CA GLU A 105 31.41 -12.42 -7.66
C GLU A 105 30.39 -11.26 -7.65
N TRP A 106 29.15 -11.52 -7.28
CA TRP A 106 28.06 -10.54 -7.22
C TRP A 106 27.95 -9.83 -5.87
N THR A 107 28.67 -10.27 -4.82
CA THR A 107 28.55 -9.72 -3.46
C THR A 107 28.71 -8.20 -3.43
N ASN A 108 29.74 -7.67 -4.11
CA ASN A 108 29.96 -6.22 -4.15
C ASN A 108 28.83 -5.47 -4.86
N ALA A 109 28.25 -6.03 -5.92
CA ALA A 109 27.15 -5.41 -6.64
C ALA A 109 25.88 -5.33 -5.77
N PHE A 110 25.57 -6.37 -4.99
CA PHE A 110 24.46 -6.37 -4.03
C PHE A 110 24.70 -5.34 -2.91
N LEU A 111 25.87 -5.38 -2.28
CA LEU A 111 26.22 -4.44 -1.21
C LEU A 111 26.24 -2.98 -1.66
N ASP A 112 26.77 -2.68 -2.85
CA ASP A 112 26.85 -1.32 -3.36
C ASP A 112 25.45 -0.72 -3.59
N ARG A 113 24.53 -1.46 -4.19
CA ARG A 113 23.13 -1.05 -4.38
C ARG A 113 22.43 -0.77 -3.05
N THR A 114 22.56 -1.69 -2.11
CA THR A 114 22.01 -1.55 -0.76
C THR A 114 22.58 -0.35 -0.02
N ARG A 115 23.90 -0.18 -0.05
CA ARG A 115 24.58 0.96 0.60
C ARG A 115 24.14 2.29 0.03
N ARG A 116 24.12 2.40 -1.31
CA ARG A 116 23.70 3.64 -1.97
C ARG A 116 22.27 4.02 -1.60
N MET A 117 21.32 3.10 -1.62
CA MET A 117 19.97 3.32 -1.17
C MET A 117 19.94 3.89 0.24
N VAL A 118 20.51 3.18 1.20
CA VAL A 118 20.47 3.60 2.62
C VAL A 118 21.20 4.91 2.86
N GLU A 119 22.42 5.07 2.33
CA GLU A 119 23.22 6.30 2.58
C GLU A 119 22.58 7.54 1.92
N THR A 120 21.93 7.39 0.78
CA THR A 120 21.24 8.49 0.12
C THR A 120 19.97 8.88 0.87
N ASN A 121 19.17 7.89 1.31
CA ASN A 121 17.78 8.14 1.73
C ASN A 121 17.58 8.07 3.26
N LYS A 122 18.62 7.82 4.06
CA LYS A 122 18.53 7.63 5.53
C LYS A 122 17.92 8.79 6.31
N ASN A 123 17.90 10.01 5.76
CA ASN A 123 17.35 11.18 6.42
C ASN A 123 15.82 11.34 6.24
N HIS A 124 15.19 10.54 5.38
CA HIS A 124 13.76 10.61 5.13
C HIS A 124 12.97 9.86 6.21
N PRO A 125 12.16 10.57 7.05
CA PRO A 125 11.38 9.93 8.10
C PRO A 125 10.22 9.08 7.57
N SER A 126 9.76 9.32 6.36
CA SER A 126 8.72 8.50 5.69
C SER A 126 9.16 7.06 5.44
N ILE A 127 10.47 6.81 5.27
CA ILE A 127 10.98 5.45 5.08
C ILE A 127 10.87 4.68 6.39
N ILE A 128 10.05 3.63 6.39
CA ILE A 128 9.79 2.76 7.53
C ILE A 128 10.47 1.41 7.42
N MET A 129 10.78 0.95 6.22
CA MET A 129 11.47 -0.31 5.95
C MET A 129 12.49 -0.13 4.83
N TRP A 130 13.62 -0.84 4.95
CA TRP A 130 14.59 -1.08 3.88
C TRP A 130 14.32 -2.44 3.26
N SER A 131 14.07 -2.47 1.96
CA SER A 131 13.88 -3.72 1.21
C SER A 131 15.16 -4.14 0.51
N LEU A 132 15.49 -5.44 0.59
CA LEU A 132 16.71 -6.01 0.02
C LEU A 132 16.61 -6.29 -1.48
N GLY A 133 15.49 -5.98 -2.11
CA GLY A 133 15.22 -6.22 -3.53
C GLY A 133 13.94 -6.99 -3.77
N ASN A 134 13.80 -7.53 -4.97
CA ASN A 134 12.62 -8.24 -5.44
C ASN A 134 13.02 -9.53 -6.19
N GLU A 135 12.25 -10.60 -6.03
CA GLU A 135 12.26 -11.86 -6.79
C GLU A 135 13.65 -12.40 -7.18
N SER A 136 14.57 -12.38 -6.22
CA SER A 136 15.98 -12.75 -6.44
C SER A 136 16.42 -13.95 -5.62
N GLY A 137 15.47 -14.73 -5.08
CA GLY A 137 15.76 -15.83 -4.15
C GLY A 137 16.42 -15.34 -2.87
N TYR A 138 17.05 -16.24 -2.12
CA TYR A 138 17.80 -15.88 -0.92
C TYR A 138 19.17 -16.58 -0.88
N GLY A 139 20.19 -15.85 -0.46
CA GLY A 139 21.55 -16.38 -0.36
C GLY A 139 22.48 -15.47 0.42
N PRO A 140 23.80 -15.84 0.47
CA PRO A 140 24.82 -15.12 1.23
C PRO A 140 24.90 -13.63 0.91
N ASN A 141 24.66 -13.22 -0.34
CA ASN A 141 24.71 -11.82 -0.75
C ASN A 141 23.60 -11.00 -0.10
N HIS A 142 22.38 -11.53 0.02
CA HIS A 142 21.29 -10.89 0.78
C HIS A 142 21.57 -10.87 2.29
N ALA A 143 22.16 -11.96 2.83
CA ALA A 143 22.58 -11.98 4.24
C ALA A 143 23.63 -10.90 4.54
N ALA A 144 24.59 -10.68 3.63
CA ALA A 144 25.58 -9.61 3.75
C ALA A 144 24.93 -8.21 3.73
N CYS A 145 23.96 -7.99 2.83
CA CYS A 145 23.20 -6.75 2.77
C CYS A 145 22.40 -6.52 4.07
N ALA A 146 21.69 -7.53 4.55
CA ALA A 146 20.94 -7.47 5.80
C ALA A 146 21.85 -7.15 6.99
N GLY A 147 22.99 -7.83 7.12
CA GLY A 147 23.99 -7.58 8.16
C GLY A 147 24.51 -6.15 8.14
N TRP A 148 24.81 -5.63 6.96
CA TRP A 148 25.28 -4.26 6.81
C TRP A 148 24.19 -3.23 7.21
N ILE A 149 22.93 -3.42 6.80
CA ILE A 149 21.85 -2.50 7.18
C ILE A 149 21.63 -2.55 8.70
N ARG A 150 21.57 -3.72 9.31
CA ARG A 150 21.36 -3.85 10.78
C ARG A 150 22.43 -3.14 11.60
N GLU A 151 23.66 -3.14 11.13
CA GLU A 151 24.76 -2.37 11.74
C GLU A 151 24.61 -0.87 11.49
N ARG A 152 24.22 -0.48 10.27
CA ARG A 152 24.21 0.92 9.83
C ARG A 152 22.99 1.70 10.29
N ASP A 153 21.82 1.06 10.29
CA ASP A 153 20.52 1.67 10.65
C ASP A 153 19.61 0.67 11.37
N SER A 154 19.63 0.73 12.68
CA SER A 154 18.74 -0.08 13.55
C SER A 154 17.36 0.56 13.76
N SER A 155 17.08 1.73 13.17
CA SER A 155 15.84 2.48 13.40
C SER A 155 14.71 2.11 12.44
N ARG A 156 15.01 1.31 11.41
CA ARG A 156 14.07 0.83 10.39
C ARG A 156 14.06 -0.67 10.31
N LEU A 157 12.92 -1.22 9.90
CA LEU A 157 12.79 -2.67 9.70
C LEU A 157 13.39 -3.11 8.38
N LEU A 158 13.77 -4.37 8.29
CA LEU A 158 14.11 -5.03 7.04
C LEU A 158 12.87 -5.69 6.43
N HIS A 159 12.78 -5.61 5.12
CA HIS A 159 11.75 -6.24 4.30
C HIS A 159 12.42 -7.04 3.19
N TYR A 160 11.99 -8.28 3.00
CA TYR A 160 12.40 -9.08 1.83
C TYR A 160 11.55 -10.35 1.69
N GLU A 161 10.81 -10.48 0.59
CA GLU A 161 9.95 -11.64 0.31
C GLU A 161 10.76 -12.90 0.01
N GLY A 162 11.92 -12.77 -0.67
CA GLY A 162 12.80 -13.90 -1.01
C GLY A 162 13.35 -14.65 0.22
N ALA A 163 13.38 -14.02 1.38
CA ALA A 163 13.72 -14.69 2.64
C ALA A 163 12.65 -15.69 3.09
N LEU A 164 11.44 -15.59 2.55
CA LEU A 164 10.32 -16.51 2.82
C LEU A 164 10.27 -17.67 1.82
N ARG A 165 10.91 -17.50 0.67
CA ARG A 165 10.97 -18.48 -0.43
C ARG A 165 12.38 -18.50 -1.02
N PRO A 166 13.33 -19.20 -0.41
CA PRO A 166 14.73 -19.24 -0.88
C PRO A 166 14.88 -19.73 -2.32
N GLU A 167 13.99 -20.62 -2.74
CA GLU A 167 13.83 -21.09 -4.11
C GLU A 167 12.53 -20.49 -4.64
N PHE A 168 12.61 -19.66 -5.68
CA PHE A 168 11.43 -19.09 -6.34
C PHE A 168 10.69 -20.18 -7.12
N GLN A 169 9.97 -21.04 -6.42
CA GLN A 169 9.14 -22.08 -7.01
C GLN A 169 7.84 -22.25 -6.21
N GLY A 170 6.73 -22.06 -6.90
CA GLY A 170 5.38 -22.26 -6.34
C GLY A 170 4.89 -21.14 -5.43
N ASP A 171 3.67 -21.33 -4.95
CA ASP A 171 3.00 -20.37 -4.09
C ASP A 171 3.64 -20.32 -2.69
N TRP A 172 3.54 -19.16 -2.05
CA TRP A 172 3.88 -19.03 -0.64
C TRP A 172 3.02 -19.99 0.22
N LYS A 173 3.65 -20.62 1.21
CA LYS A 173 2.98 -21.52 2.13
C LYS A 173 3.09 -21.03 3.57
N PRO A 174 2.03 -21.14 4.38
CA PRO A 174 2.01 -20.66 5.77
C PRO A 174 3.07 -21.26 6.68
N ASP A 175 3.55 -22.47 6.39
CA ASP A 175 4.55 -23.22 7.17
C ASP A 175 5.97 -23.17 6.58
N ALA A 176 6.18 -22.43 5.50
CA ALA A 176 7.50 -22.28 4.90
C ALA A 176 8.51 -21.77 5.93
N GLY A 177 9.65 -22.45 6.04
CA GLY A 177 10.74 -22.06 6.95
C GLY A 177 11.26 -20.65 6.65
N PHE A 178 11.39 -19.82 7.69
CA PHE A 178 11.67 -18.40 7.52
C PHE A 178 13.05 -18.01 7.98
N ASN A 179 13.69 -17.10 7.23
CA ASN A 179 14.89 -16.43 7.66
C ASN A 179 14.56 -15.06 8.29
N SER A 180 14.44 -15.02 9.62
CA SER A 180 14.19 -13.78 10.37
C SER A 180 15.37 -12.80 10.37
N PHE A 181 16.56 -13.22 9.90
CA PHE A 181 17.70 -12.32 9.82
C PHE A 181 17.55 -11.29 8.69
N ALA A 182 16.97 -11.68 7.58
CA ALA A 182 16.86 -10.84 6.38
C ALA A 182 15.51 -10.10 6.25
N THR A 183 14.51 -10.42 7.09
CA THR A 183 13.24 -9.71 7.08
C THR A 183 12.60 -9.69 8.46
N ASP A 184 12.12 -8.52 8.87
CA ASP A 184 11.43 -8.32 10.14
C ASP A 184 9.90 -8.45 10.01
N VAL A 185 9.41 -8.59 8.78
CA VAL A 185 7.99 -8.80 8.48
C VAL A 185 7.82 -10.06 7.64
N VAL A 186 6.68 -10.72 7.76
CA VAL A 186 6.28 -11.78 6.82
C VAL A 186 5.65 -11.07 5.63
N ALA A 187 6.35 -11.06 4.50
CA ALA A 187 6.00 -10.28 3.32
C ALA A 187 5.71 -11.18 2.11
N PRO A 188 4.62 -12.00 2.13
CA PRO A 188 4.30 -12.86 1.01
C PRO A 188 3.87 -12.07 -0.23
N MET A 189 4.13 -12.68 -1.38
CA MET A 189 3.72 -12.19 -2.68
C MET A 189 2.53 -13.00 -3.17
N TYR A 190 1.44 -12.35 -3.51
CA TYR A 190 0.17 -12.92 -3.99
C TYR A 190 -0.35 -14.13 -3.18
N PRO A 191 -0.33 -14.10 -1.83
CA PRO A 191 -0.93 -15.17 -1.05
C PRO A 191 -2.45 -15.17 -1.27
N THR A 192 -3.07 -16.34 -1.19
CA THR A 192 -4.53 -16.38 -1.13
C THR A 192 -5.06 -15.89 0.22
N ILE A 193 -6.33 -15.48 0.27
CA ILE A 193 -6.97 -15.06 1.52
C ILE A 193 -6.95 -16.20 2.54
N ASN A 194 -7.15 -17.43 2.09
CA ASN A 194 -7.08 -18.61 2.96
C ASN A 194 -5.67 -18.80 3.54
N ASP A 195 -4.62 -18.61 2.76
CA ASP A 195 -3.25 -18.78 3.23
C ASP A 195 -2.89 -17.76 4.33
N ILE A 196 -3.26 -16.49 4.17
CA ILE A 196 -2.98 -15.47 5.20
C ILE A 196 -3.80 -15.70 6.49
N VAL A 197 -5.04 -16.16 6.37
CA VAL A 197 -5.89 -16.50 7.52
C VAL A 197 -5.38 -17.77 8.21
N GLU A 198 -4.96 -18.78 7.46
CA GLU A 198 -4.34 -19.99 8.00
C GLU A 198 -3.04 -19.65 8.73
N TRP A 199 -2.16 -18.85 8.11
CA TRP A 199 -0.91 -18.43 8.75
C TRP A 199 -1.15 -17.75 10.09
N VAL A 200 -2.11 -16.85 10.18
CA VAL A 200 -2.40 -16.15 11.43
C VAL A 200 -2.86 -17.09 12.52
N LYS A 201 -3.63 -18.13 12.17
CA LYS A 201 -4.19 -19.12 13.11
C LYS A 201 -3.19 -20.17 13.56
N THR A 202 -2.27 -20.57 12.69
CA THR A 202 -1.40 -21.74 12.92
C THR A 202 0.05 -21.38 13.21
N SER A 203 0.56 -20.29 12.64
CA SER A 203 1.96 -19.90 12.78
C SER A 203 2.31 -19.39 14.17
N LYS A 204 3.50 -19.80 14.66
CA LYS A 204 4.13 -19.29 15.88
C LYS A 204 5.03 -18.09 15.64
N ASP A 205 5.12 -17.60 14.41
CA ASP A 205 5.93 -16.44 14.05
C ASP A 205 5.49 -15.21 14.85
N LYS A 206 6.44 -14.41 15.29
CA LYS A 206 6.21 -13.20 16.09
C LYS A 206 6.15 -11.92 15.26
N ARG A 207 6.44 -12.03 13.97
CA ARG A 207 6.41 -10.93 13.02
C ARG A 207 4.99 -10.66 12.54
N PRO A 208 4.65 -9.42 12.13
CA PRO A 208 3.42 -9.14 11.40
C PRO A 208 3.48 -9.68 9.97
N LEU A 209 2.32 -9.93 9.37
CA LEU A 209 2.20 -10.19 7.94
C LEU A 209 1.75 -8.91 7.23
N ILE A 210 2.60 -8.46 6.30
CA ILE A 210 2.37 -7.31 5.41
C ILE A 210 2.70 -7.77 4.00
N MET A 211 1.69 -7.99 3.16
CA MET A 211 1.88 -8.51 1.80
C MET A 211 2.73 -7.54 0.97
N CYS A 212 3.85 -8.00 0.42
CA CYS A 212 4.67 -7.15 -0.47
C CYS A 212 3.96 -6.86 -1.78
N GLU A 213 3.17 -7.82 -2.27
CA GLU A 213 2.33 -7.67 -3.45
C GLU A 213 1.05 -8.49 -3.28
N TYR A 214 -0.10 -7.89 -3.63
CA TYR A 214 -1.38 -8.58 -3.71
C TYR A 214 -2.30 -7.91 -4.72
N SER A 215 -3.39 -8.57 -5.11
CA SER A 215 -4.43 -8.01 -5.99
C SER A 215 -3.86 -7.39 -7.27
N HIS A 216 -3.16 -8.20 -8.07
CA HIS A 216 -2.55 -7.79 -9.35
C HIS A 216 -3.59 -7.15 -10.28
N ALA A 217 -3.39 -5.87 -10.66
CA ALA A 217 -4.41 -5.03 -11.27
C ALA A 217 -4.50 -5.14 -12.80
N MET A 218 -3.86 -6.12 -13.41
CA MET A 218 -3.90 -6.29 -14.87
C MET A 218 -5.32 -6.55 -15.38
N GLY A 219 -5.82 -5.70 -16.26
CA GLY A 219 -7.18 -5.79 -16.78
C GLY A 219 -8.22 -5.53 -15.69
N ASN A 220 -9.15 -6.48 -15.48
CA ASN A 220 -10.19 -6.42 -14.46
C ASN A 220 -9.96 -7.50 -13.39
N SER A 221 -8.78 -7.57 -12.80
CA SER A 221 -8.34 -8.67 -11.93
C SER A 221 -8.22 -8.32 -10.44
N ASN A 222 -8.63 -7.11 -10.03
CA ASN A 222 -8.65 -6.70 -8.60
C ASN A 222 -9.86 -7.21 -7.81
N GLY A 223 -10.42 -8.34 -8.16
CA GLY A 223 -11.52 -8.94 -7.42
C GLY A 223 -11.14 -9.29 -5.98
N SER A 224 -12.17 -9.46 -5.12
CA SER A 224 -12.02 -9.86 -3.71
C SER A 224 -11.22 -8.90 -2.82
N LEU A 225 -11.08 -7.62 -3.18
CA LEU A 225 -10.47 -6.62 -2.30
C LEU A 225 -11.17 -6.54 -0.95
N SER A 226 -12.51 -6.59 -0.94
CA SER A 226 -13.31 -6.62 0.30
C SER A 226 -12.96 -7.82 1.18
N ASP A 227 -12.80 -9.01 0.59
CA ASP A 227 -12.51 -10.23 1.35
C ASP A 227 -11.09 -10.18 1.97
N TYR A 228 -10.10 -9.61 1.24
CA TYR A 228 -8.77 -9.33 1.82
C TYR A 228 -8.86 -8.38 3.01
N TRP A 229 -9.60 -7.28 2.87
CA TRP A 229 -9.71 -6.28 3.93
C TRP A 229 -10.54 -6.78 5.12
N ASP A 230 -11.55 -7.62 4.90
CA ASP A 230 -12.26 -8.31 5.97
C ASP A 230 -11.33 -9.26 6.73
N ALA A 231 -10.49 -10.02 6.02
CA ALA A 231 -9.49 -10.86 6.66
C ALA A 231 -8.48 -10.03 7.48
N ILE A 232 -7.95 -8.93 6.92
CA ILE A 232 -6.99 -8.04 7.58
C ILE A 232 -7.60 -7.41 8.84
N LEU A 233 -8.81 -6.90 8.76
CA LEU A 233 -9.47 -6.21 9.87
C LEU A 233 -9.88 -7.14 11.02
N ASN A 234 -10.14 -8.42 10.73
CA ASN A 234 -10.64 -9.40 11.70
C ASN A 234 -9.57 -10.34 12.25
N ASN A 235 -8.32 -10.26 11.78
CA ASN A 235 -7.26 -11.16 12.23
C ASN A 235 -6.01 -10.39 12.70
N HIS A 236 -5.75 -10.44 13.99
CA HIS A 236 -4.56 -9.83 14.59
C HIS A 236 -3.27 -10.40 14.00
N GLY A 237 -2.34 -9.51 13.63
CA GLY A 237 -1.08 -9.86 12.97
C GLY A 237 -1.13 -9.78 11.45
N LEU A 238 -2.31 -9.58 10.82
CA LEU A 238 -2.42 -9.14 9.43
C LEU A 238 -2.46 -7.61 9.41
N GLN A 239 -1.51 -6.98 8.72
CA GLN A 239 -1.41 -5.51 8.70
C GLN A 239 -1.49 -4.89 7.31
N GLY A 240 -2.18 -5.54 6.38
CA GLY A 240 -2.37 -5.01 5.02
C GLY A 240 -1.28 -5.41 4.05
N GLY A 241 -0.95 -4.53 3.13
CA GLY A 241 0.03 -4.80 2.07
C GLY A 241 0.00 -3.77 0.96
N PHE A 242 0.69 -4.10 -0.13
CA PHE A 242 0.89 -3.22 -1.28
C PHE A 242 0.24 -3.85 -2.52
N ILE A 243 -0.76 -3.19 -3.10
CA ILE A 243 -1.41 -3.62 -4.35
C ILE A 243 -0.39 -3.53 -5.49
N TRP A 244 -0.37 -4.49 -6.39
CA TRP A 244 0.37 -4.44 -7.63
C TRP A 244 -0.52 -3.97 -8.77
N ASP A 245 -0.28 -2.81 -9.44
CA ASP A 245 0.59 -1.73 -8.99
C ASP A 245 -0.11 -0.36 -9.19
N TRP A 246 0.62 0.75 -9.14
CA TRP A 246 0.05 2.09 -9.17
C TRP A 246 -0.45 2.51 -10.55
N VAL A 247 0.40 2.45 -11.57
CA VAL A 247 0.11 3.05 -12.88
C VAL A 247 0.36 2.08 -14.02
N ASP A 248 -0.57 2.00 -14.95
CA ASP A 248 -0.35 1.32 -16.24
C ASP A 248 0.88 1.92 -16.94
N GLN A 249 1.86 1.08 -17.28
CA GLN A 249 3.13 1.55 -17.83
C GLN A 249 3.11 1.62 -19.37
N GLY A 250 1.96 2.01 -19.94
CA GLY A 250 1.82 2.25 -21.37
C GLY A 250 2.47 3.55 -21.81
N LEU A 251 3.08 3.56 -22.99
CA LEU A 251 3.73 4.73 -23.60
C LEU A 251 2.82 5.39 -24.63
N ASP A 252 2.84 6.71 -24.67
CA ASP A 252 2.12 7.53 -25.65
C ASP A 252 3.00 8.65 -26.20
N PRO A 253 3.99 8.32 -27.02
CA PRO A 253 4.92 9.32 -27.56
C PRO A 253 4.26 10.34 -28.50
N GLU A 254 3.03 10.07 -28.93
CA GLU A 254 2.27 10.94 -29.84
C GLU A 254 1.27 11.85 -29.09
N GLY A 255 1.01 11.57 -27.80
CA GLY A 255 0.08 12.35 -26.98
C GLY A 255 -1.39 12.22 -27.38
N ASN A 256 -1.80 11.05 -27.89
CA ASN A 256 -3.14 10.80 -28.42
C ASN A 256 -3.99 9.83 -27.58
N GLU A 257 -3.52 9.52 -26.37
CA GLU A 257 -4.12 8.57 -25.41
C GLU A 257 -4.27 7.13 -25.97
N LYS A 258 -3.35 6.75 -26.88
CA LYS A 258 -3.21 5.38 -27.37
C LYS A 258 -1.99 4.75 -26.73
N TRP A 259 -2.23 4.05 -25.63
CA TRP A 259 -1.19 3.43 -24.82
C TRP A 259 -0.54 2.25 -25.57
N LYS A 260 0.75 2.41 -25.89
CA LYS A 260 1.57 1.39 -26.55
C LYS A 260 2.32 0.58 -25.49
N TYR A 261 2.54 -0.70 -25.76
CA TYR A 261 3.24 -1.64 -24.89
C TYR A 261 4.13 -2.59 -25.69
N GLY A 262 4.62 -3.66 -25.09
CA GLY A 262 5.57 -4.59 -25.71
C GLY A 262 5.10 -5.14 -27.06
N GLY A 263 5.95 -4.99 -28.07
CA GLY A 263 5.69 -5.37 -29.45
C GLY A 263 5.14 -4.24 -30.37
N ASP A 264 4.51 -3.21 -29.78
CA ASP A 264 3.94 -2.08 -30.55
C ASP A 264 5.02 -1.19 -31.20
N PHE A 265 6.26 -1.31 -30.73
CA PHE A 265 7.44 -0.62 -31.28
C PHE A 265 8.28 -1.53 -32.17
N GLY A 266 7.81 -2.74 -32.50
CA GLY A 266 8.55 -3.74 -33.27
C GLY A 266 9.64 -4.45 -32.47
N ASP A 267 9.69 -4.29 -31.14
CA ASP A 267 10.62 -4.89 -30.23
C ASP A 267 10.37 -6.40 -30.08
N LYS A 268 11.46 -7.20 -30.00
CA LYS A 268 11.44 -8.64 -29.80
C LYS A 268 12.71 -9.07 -29.04
N PRO A 269 12.61 -9.92 -28.00
CA PRO A 269 11.37 -10.42 -27.38
C PRO A 269 10.61 -9.33 -26.63
N ASN A 270 9.33 -9.57 -26.28
CA ASN A 270 8.51 -8.70 -25.45
C ASN A 270 7.44 -9.51 -24.70
N ASP A 271 6.85 -8.93 -23.67
CA ASP A 271 5.81 -9.51 -22.82
C ASP A 271 4.43 -8.90 -23.08
N ALA A 272 4.21 -8.35 -24.30
CA ALA A 272 2.96 -7.70 -24.70
C ALA A 272 2.46 -6.68 -23.67
N ASN A 273 1.20 -6.78 -23.25
CA ASN A 273 0.57 -5.84 -22.31
C ASN A 273 0.85 -6.15 -20.83
N PHE A 274 1.88 -6.94 -20.49
CA PHE A 274 2.16 -7.31 -19.10
C PHE A 274 2.58 -6.12 -18.21
N CYS A 275 2.92 -4.99 -18.80
CA CYS A 275 3.17 -3.74 -18.09
C CYS A 275 1.91 -2.87 -17.85
N ILE A 276 0.72 -3.32 -18.31
CA ILE A 276 -0.57 -2.64 -18.13
C ILE A 276 -1.29 -3.29 -16.94
N ASN A 277 -0.89 -2.96 -15.75
CA ASN A 277 -1.33 -3.58 -14.50
C ASN A 277 -1.52 -2.59 -13.35
N GLY A 278 -1.75 -1.31 -13.68
CA GLY A 278 -1.94 -0.24 -12.72
C GLY A 278 -3.38 -0.09 -12.19
N LEU A 279 -3.50 0.55 -11.05
CA LEU A 279 -4.78 1.03 -10.50
C LEU A 279 -5.26 2.32 -11.17
N VAL A 280 -4.38 2.99 -11.92
CA VAL A 280 -4.69 4.15 -12.74
C VAL A 280 -4.12 3.99 -14.15
N TRP A 281 -4.79 4.60 -15.12
CA TRP A 281 -4.27 4.72 -16.49
C TRP A 281 -2.97 5.54 -16.52
N PRO A 282 -2.17 5.48 -17.62
CA PRO A 282 -0.97 6.29 -17.73
C PRO A 282 -1.21 7.80 -17.56
N ASN A 283 -2.40 8.28 -17.89
CA ASN A 283 -2.86 9.67 -17.68
C ASN A 283 -3.48 9.91 -16.28
N ARG A 284 -3.25 9.01 -15.32
CA ARG A 284 -3.72 9.04 -13.93
C ARG A 284 -5.24 9.00 -13.74
N LYS A 285 -6.03 8.72 -14.77
CA LYS A 285 -7.46 8.43 -14.59
C LYS A 285 -7.64 7.11 -13.81
N PRO A 286 -8.46 7.07 -12.74
CA PRO A 286 -8.62 5.88 -11.91
C PRO A 286 -9.33 4.73 -12.64
N HIS A 287 -8.87 3.50 -12.40
CA HIS A 287 -9.62 2.28 -12.69
C HIS A 287 -10.72 2.04 -11.63
N PRO A 288 -11.73 1.21 -11.91
CA PRO A 288 -12.83 0.93 -10.98
C PRO A 288 -12.37 0.47 -9.58
N ALA A 289 -11.33 -0.36 -9.50
CA ALA A 289 -10.80 -0.86 -8.23
C ALA A 289 -10.34 0.24 -7.25
N MET A 290 -9.94 1.41 -7.75
CA MET A 290 -9.59 2.56 -6.92
C MET A 290 -10.76 3.03 -6.05
N TYR A 291 -11.98 3.01 -6.58
CA TYR A 291 -13.17 3.45 -5.84
C TYR A 291 -13.57 2.43 -4.77
N GLU A 292 -13.45 1.13 -5.07
CA GLU A 292 -13.67 0.07 -4.09
C GLU A 292 -12.64 0.18 -2.96
N PHE A 293 -11.35 0.25 -3.30
CA PHE A 293 -10.28 0.40 -2.32
C PHE A 293 -10.50 1.62 -1.42
N LYS A 294 -10.80 2.79 -2.01
CA LYS A 294 -11.09 4.00 -1.25
C LYS A 294 -12.18 3.78 -0.20
N LYS A 295 -13.24 3.06 -0.55
CA LYS A 295 -14.37 2.75 0.35
C LYS A 295 -13.94 1.82 1.47
N LEU A 296 -13.19 0.76 1.15
CA LEU A 296 -12.76 -0.25 2.13
C LEU A 296 -11.85 0.34 3.21
N VAL A 297 -10.95 1.25 2.83
CA VAL A 297 -9.95 1.85 3.72
C VAL A 297 -10.27 3.28 4.16
N GLN A 298 -11.49 3.72 3.99
CA GLN A 298 -11.92 5.08 4.37
C GLN A 298 -11.65 5.38 5.86
N PRO A 299 -11.29 6.62 6.20
CA PRO A 299 -10.87 6.97 7.56
C PRO A 299 -12.00 7.03 8.59
N VAL A 300 -13.27 7.08 8.13
CA VAL A 300 -14.45 7.06 8.99
C VAL A 300 -15.32 5.87 8.63
N HIS A 301 -15.59 5.01 9.61
CA HIS A 301 -16.57 3.94 9.47
C HIS A 301 -17.85 4.31 10.22
N ALA A 302 -19.01 3.97 9.67
CA ALA A 302 -20.29 4.25 10.26
C ALA A 302 -21.14 2.98 10.41
N ASP A 303 -21.58 2.71 11.60
CA ASP A 303 -22.53 1.65 11.92
C ASP A 303 -23.89 2.23 12.32
N ALA A 304 -24.96 1.57 11.91
CA ALA A 304 -26.30 1.94 12.31
C ALA A 304 -26.61 1.43 13.73
N ILE A 305 -26.99 2.33 14.64
CA ILE A 305 -27.55 1.96 15.94
C ILE A 305 -29.06 1.87 15.85
N ASP A 306 -29.69 2.91 15.28
CA ASP A 306 -31.15 3.03 15.11
C ASP A 306 -31.40 3.99 13.94
N LEU A 307 -31.61 3.42 12.76
CA LEU A 307 -31.83 4.23 11.54
C LEU A 307 -33.12 5.02 11.57
N GLU A 308 -34.19 4.51 12.21
CA GLU A 308 -35.46 5.23 12.31
C GLU A 308 -35.34 6.51 13.15
N MET A 309 -34.48 6.47 14.16
CA MET A 309 -34.16 7.60 15.03
C MET A 309 -32.95 8.42 14.52
N GLY A 310 -32.37 8.05 13.39
CA GLY A 310 -31.17 8.69 12.83
C GLY A 310 -29.90 8.52 13.69
N LYS A 311 -29.82 7.47 14.52
CA LYS A 311 -28.66 7.23 15.39
C LYS A 311 -27.63 6.36 14.73
N LEU A 312 -26.40 6.87 14.65
CA LEU A 312 -25.24 6.17 14.09
C LEU A 312 -24.08 6.18 15.10
N GLU A 313 -23.23 5.17 15.01
CA GLU A 313 -21.93 5.15 15.64
C GLU A 313 -20.85 5.36 14.57
N LEU A 314 -20.02 6.36 14.72
CA LEU A 314 -18.87 6.62 13.87
C LEU A 314 -17.59 6.13 14.55
N PHE A 315 -16.74 5.44 13.81
CA PHE A 315 -15.43 5.02 14.27
C PHE A 315 -14.35 5.77 13.50
N ASN A 316 -13.49 6.50 14.21
CA ASN A 316 -12.31 7.14 13.65
C ASN A 316 -11.22 6.08 13.42
N ARG A 317 -10.98 5.71 12.16
CA ARG A 317 -9.93 4.75 11.78
C ARG A 317 -8.53 5.36 11.68
N ARG A 318 -8.40 6.69 11.74
CA ARG A 318 -7.10 7.37 11.78
C ARG A 318 -6.33 6.99 13.04
N TYR A 319 -5.00 7.00 12.94
CA TYR A 319 -4.12 6.59 14.04
C TYR A 319 -3.64 7.74 14.91
N PHE A 320 -3.52 8.96 14.35
CA PHE A 320 -2.84 10.08 15.02
C PHE A 320 -3.67 11.37 15.06
N THR A 321 -4.75 11.47 14.28
CA THR A 321 -5.52 12.71 14.17
C THR A 321 -7.00 12.47 14.49
N ALA A 322 -7.61 13.43 15.20
CA ALA A 322 -9.05 13.48 15.42
C ALA A 322 -9.80 13.77 14.12
N LEU A 323 -11.14 13.70 14.15
CA LEU A 323 -12.00 13.98 12.98
C LEU A 323 -12.46 15.44 12.91
N GLU A 324 -11.83 16.37 13.61
CA GLU A 324 -12.27 17.76 13.70
C GLU A 324 -12.17 18.54 12.37
N ASP A 325 -11.35 18.03 11.43
CA ASP A 325 -11.19 18.54 10.07
C ASP A 325 -12.21 17.97 9.08
N ILE A 326 -13.07 17.05 9.53
CA ILE A 326 -14.08 16.39 8.71
C ILE A 326 -15.49 16.88 9.10
N PHE A 327 -16.29 17.18 8.09
CA PHE A 327 -17.74 17.36 8.23
C PHE A 327 -18.47 16.18 7.58
N LEU A 328 -19.67 15.90 8.04
CA LEU A 328 -20.54 14.87 7.50
C LEU A 328 -21.72 15.51 6.77
N GLU A 329 -21.84 15.27 5.49
CA GLU A 329 -23.08 15.49 4.73
C GLU A 329 -23.86 14.19 4.65
N TRP A 330 -25.15 14.26 4.85
CA TRP A 330 -26.04 13.11 4.70
C TRP A 330 -27.24 13.44 3.82
N ARG A 331 -27.73 12.46 3.09
CA ARG A 331 -28.99 12.55 2.34
C ARG A 331 -29.74 11.22 2.42
N LEU A 332 -31.06 11.32 2.54
CA LEU A 332 -32.00 10.21 2.44
C LEU A 332 -32.60 10.22 1.06
N GLU A 333 -32.54 9.12 0.36
CA GLU A 333 -33.15 8.96 -0.96
C GLU A 333 -34.21 7.87 -0.94
N ILE A 334 -35.33 8.11 -1.67
CA ILE A 334 -36.35 7.11 -2.01
C ILE A 334 -36.35 6.99 -3.52
N ASP A 335 -36.15 5.78 -4.05
CA ASP A 335 -36.09 5.49 -5.49
C ASP A 335 -35.15 6.47 -6.25
N GLY A 336 -33.98 6.79 -5.68
CA GLY A 336 -33.01 7.71 -6.26
C GLY A 336 -33.33 9.21 -6.11
N SER A 337 -34.45 9.57 -5.51
CA SER A 337 -34.82 10.97 -5.27
C SER A 337 -34.50 11.40 -3.84
N THR A 338 -33.71 12.45 -3.67
CA THR A 338 -33.36 12.98 -2.34
C THR A 338 -34.59 13.62 -1.68
N VAL A 339 -35.05 13.07 -0.56
CA VAL A 339 -36.20 13.54 0.22
C VAL A 339 -35.82 14.31 1.48
N GLN A 340 -34.65 14.02 2.06
CA GLN A 340 -34.09 14.74 3.20
C GLN A 340 -32.56 14.86 3.07
N LYS A 341 -31.99 15.90 3.63
CA LYS A 341 -30.54 16.09 3.70
C LYS A 341 -30.15 16.96 4.90
N GLY A 342 -28.89 16.87 5.29
CA GLY A 342 -28.37 17.72 6.35
C GLY A 342 -26.84 17.61 6.47
N THR A 343 -26.28 18.38 7.38
CA THR A 343 -24.83 18.45 7.60
C THR A 343 -24.52 18.46 9.08
N ILE A 344 -23.51 17.73 9.50
CA ILE A 344 -22.85 17.86 10.80
C ILE A 344 -21.47 18.48 10.56
N LYS A 345 -21.27 19.71 10.99
CA LYS A 345 -20.08 20.53 10.66
C LYS A 345 -18.78 20.06 11.31
N THR A 346 -18.86 19.35 12.45
CA THR A 346 -17.66 18.93 13.19
C THR A 346 -17.89 17.59 13.83
N LEU A 347 -16.98 16.65 13.57
CA LEU A 347 -16.95 15.34 14.20
C LEU A 347 -15.84 15.35 15.27
N LYS A 348 -16.18 14.92 16.50
CA LYS A 348 -15.25 14.97 17.66
C LYS A 348 -14.85 13.57 18.12
N ALA A 349 -14.35 12.75 17.22
CA ALA A 349 -13.80 11.45 17.58
C ALA A 349 -12.26 11.52 17.61
N ASN A 350 -11.66 11.21 18.73
CA ASN A 350 -10.21 11.03 18.87
C ASN A 350 -9.72 9.86 18.00
N PRO A 351 -8.42 9.76 17.69
CA PRO A 351 -7.85 8.62 16.96
C PRO A 351 -8.29 7.28 17.56
N ARG A 352 -8.71 6.35 16.72
CA ARG A 352 -9.14 4.99 17.11
C ARG A 352 -10.32 4.92 18.08
N ASN A 353 -11.06 6.02 18.24
CA ASN A 353 -12.23 6.08 19.12
C ASN A 353 -13.53 6.14 18.33
N LYS A 354 -14.60 5.72 19.01
CA LYS A 354 -15.97 5.79 18.51
C LYS A 354 -16.68 7.02 19.06
N MET A 355 -17.64 7.52 18.30
CA MET A 355 -18.58 8.56 18.73
C MET A 355 -19.99 8.26 18.21
N GLN A 356 -20.99 8.56 19.02
CA GLN A 356 -22.37 8.48 18.56
C GLN A 356 -22.82 9.83 18.04
N ILE A 357 -23.55 9.80 16.94
CA ILE A 357 -24.21 10.98 16.36
C ILE A 357 -25.69 10.71 16.16
N ARG A 358 -26.44 11.80 16.08
CA ARG A 358 -27.86 11.75 15.69
C ARG A 358 -28.09 12.69 14.53
N LEU A 359 -28.52 12.12 13.41
CA LEU A 359 -29.00 12.88 12.26
C LEU A 359 -30.38 13.48 12.58
N ASN A 360 -30.66 14.68 12.09
CA ASN A 360 -32.00 15.26 12.18
C ASN A 360 -32.88 14.65 11.09
N LEU A 361 -33.03 13.33 11.15
CA LEU A 361 -33.76 12.51 10.22
C LEU A 361 -35.18 12.31 10.73
N LYS A 362 -36.18 12.43 9.85
CA LYS A 362 -37.57 12.02 10.11
C LYS A 362 -37.83 10.73 9.34
N LYS A 363 -38.45 9.75 9.99
CA LYS A 363 -38.88 8.52 9.32
C LYS A 363 -39.74 8.87 8.10
N PRO A 364 -39.35 8.46 6.88
CA PRO A 364 -40.13 8.77 5.68
C PRO A 364 -41.37 7.86 5.60
N GLU A 365 -42.40 8.34 4.94
CA GLU A 365 -43.49 7.47 4.46
C GLU A 365 -43.01 6.76 3.20
N VAL A 366 -43.09 5.43 3.20
CA VAL A 366 -42.56 4.58 2.12
C VAL A 366 -43.66 3.65 1.65
N LEU A 367 -43.86 3.58 0.35
CA LEU A 367 -44.80 2.63 -0.27
C LEU A 367 -44.13 1.25 -0.42
N ILE A 368 -44.95 0.22 -0.49
CA ILE A 368 -44.44 -1.15 -0.74
C ILE A 368 -43.68 -1.19 -2.07
N GLY A 369 -42.44 -1.70 -2.06
CA GLY A 369 -41.59 -1.84 -3.22
C GLY A 369 -40.63 -0.66 -3.47
N GLN A 370 -40.72 0.42 -2.67
CA GLN A 370 -39.74 1.51 -2.76
C GLN A 370 -38.45 1.19 -2.01
N GLU A 371 -37.32 1.59 -2.59
CA GLU A 371 -36.00 1.46 -1.98
C GLU A 371 -35.62 2.75 -1.25
N VAL A 372 -35.08 2.62 -0.02
CA VAL A 372 -34.67 3.75 0.81
C VAL A 372 -33.20 3.62 1.16
N TYR A 373 -32.42 4.64 0.80
CA TYR A 373 -30.97 4.69 1.07
C TYR A 373 -30.57 5.93 1.86
N LEU A 374 -29.80 5.74 2.91
CA LEU A 374 -29.12 6.81 3.63
C LEU A 374 -27.67 6.90 3.17
N TYR A 375 -27.33 7.99 2.51
CA TYR A 375 -25.97 8.29 2.06
C TYR A 375 -25.25 9.16 3.09
N LEU A 376 -24.00 8.79 3.39
CA LEU A 376 -23.09 9.53 4.26
C LEU A 376 -21.84 9.90 3.45
N CYS A 377 -21.49 11.18 3.43
CA CYS A 377 -20.32 11.72 2.74
C CYS A 377 -19.46 12.52 3.73
N TYR A 378 -18.15 12.21 3.74
CA TYR A 378 -17.16 12.79 4.67
C TYR A 378 -16.11 13.59 3.90
#